data_68cac7e28eb91475e1e8b2b68f796619
#
_entry.id   68cac7e28eb91475e1e8b2b68f796619
#
_cell.length_a   1.000
_cell.length_b   1.000
_cell.length_c   1.000
_cell.angle_alpha   90.00
_cell.angle_beta   90.00
_cell.angle_gamma   90.00
#
_symmetry.space_group_name_H-M   'P 1'
#
loop_
_entity.id
_entity.type
_entity.pdbx_description
1 polymer ?
#
loop_
_entity_poly.entity_id
_entity_poly.type
_entity_poly.pdbx_seq_one_letter_code
_entity_poly.pdbx_strand_id
1 'polypeptide(L)'
;MILNALQAATEAGADLLVTPELALTGYPPEDLLLKEAFISEVDGAIAAIVAATTTCAIVLGTPLAGALAGPLGPTRDARSPVGPASEGPRRPLANGAVIAVNGVILGTVAKQFLPNYGVFDEQRWFQPSTAPAQTFAIGTSTVGVVICEDLWADGPSAAVADLGADVICAINASPFSVGRHDAREALAQARAAATSTSILYVNQVGGQDELVFDGQSFLATATGTVARARAFAPELLLIDDLATAQGPLAERRNDLAETYDALVLGVADYFAKNRFSDAVIGLSGGIDSSLVAAVAVDA
;
A
#
# COMPACT_ATOMS: atom_id res chain seq x y z
N MET A 1 14.84 0.60 -3.28
CA MET A 1 14.13 -0.04 -2.15
C MET A 1 13.41 -1.30 -2.60
N ILE A 2 12.44 -1.27 -3.53
CA ILE A 2 11.66 -2.45 -3.99
C ILE A 2 12.54 -3.59 -4.51
N LEU A 3 13.54 -3.30 -5.36
CA LEU A 3 14.47 -4.33 -5.85
C LEU A 3 15.25 -5.02 -4.73
N ASN A 4 15.64 -4.28 -3.69
CA ASN A 4 16.32 -4.87 -2.53
C ASN A 4 15.37 -5.78 -1.73
N ALA A 5 14.10 -5.39 -1.59
CA ALA A 5 13.09 -6.22 -0.94
C ALA A 5 12.80 -7.50 -1.76
N LEU A 6 12.72 -7.38 -3.09
CA LEU A 6 12.55 -8.52 -4.00
C LEU A 6 13.73 -9.49 -3.92
N GLN A 7 14.95 -8.95 -3.90
CA GLN A 7 16.15 -9.77 -3.71
C GLN A 7 16.12 -10.49 -2.36
N ALA A 8 15.85 -9.77 -1.26
CA ALA A 8 15.81 -10.36 0.08
C ALA A 8 14.70 -11.42 0.21
N ALA A 9 13.52 -11.21 -0.37
CA ALA A 9 12.44 -12.19 -0.42
C ALA A 9 12.86 -13.44 -1.21
N THR A 10 13.51 -13.25 -2.36
CA THR A 10 14.03 -14.37 -3.18
C THR A 10 15.09 -15.17 -2.43
N GLU A 11 16.03 -14.49 -1.75
CA GLU A 11 17.07 -15.15 -0.94
C GLU A 11 16.48 -15.89 0.26
N ALA A 12 15.38 -15.40 0.82
CA ALA A 12 14.61 -16.09 1.87
C ALA A 12 13.77 -17.28 1.34
N GLY A 13 13.73 -17.50 0.03
CA GLY A 13 12.97 -18.59 -0.60
C GLY A 13 11.46 -18.33 -0.67
N ALA A 14 11.01 -17.06 -0.59
CA ALA A 14 9.61 -16.71 -0.70
C ALA A 14 9.09 -16.91 -2.14
N ASP A 15 7.87 -17.42 -2.26
CA ASP A 15 7.18 -17.54 -3.54
C ASP A 15 6.59 -16.21 -4.03
N LEU A 16 6.28 -15.30 -3.10
CA LEU A 16 5.60 -14.04 -3.38
C LEU A 16 6.10 -12.92 -2.48
N LEU A 17 6.44 -11.78 -3.07
CA LEU A 17 6.58 -10.49 -2.40
C LEU A 17 5.33 -9.63 -2.66
N VAL A 18 4.72 -9.09 -1.62
CA VAL A 18 3.61 -8.14 -1.73
C VAL A 18 4.06 -6.77 -1.24
N THR A 19 3.92 -5.75 -2.09
CA THR A 19 4.22 -4.36 -1.74
C THR A 19 2.95 -3.58 -1.42
N PRO A 20 3.03 -2.48 -0.66
CA PRO A 20 1.89 -1.60 -0.40
C PRO A 20 1.25 -0.99 -1.66
N GLU A 21 0.08 -0.39 -1.49
CA GLU A 21 -0.59 0.45 -2.48
C GLU A 21 0.35 1.58 -2.93
N LEU A 22 0.45 1.82 -4.24
CA LEU A 22 1.31 2.84 -4.87
C LEU A 22 2.77 2.84 -4.35
N ALA A 23 3.29 1.68 -3.93
CA ALA A 23 4.64 1.55 -3.37
C ALA A 23 5.74 2.08 -4.31
N LEU A 24 5.51 2.05 -5.62
CA LEU A 24 6.48 2.52 -6.61
C LEU A 24 6.65 4.04 -6.60
N THR A 25 5.56 4.77 -6.38
CA THR A 25 5.53 6.24 -6.41
C THR A 25 5.47 6.90 -5.05
N GLY A 26 5.07 6.12 -4.02
CA GLY A 26 4.57 6.65 -2.77
C GLY A 26 3.11 7.09 -2.87
N TYR A 27 2.47 7.30 -1.73
CA TYR A 27 1.07 7.72 -1.62
C TYR A 27 0.98 8.99 -0.75
N PRO A 28 0.24 10.05 -1.20
CA PRO A 28 -0.36 10.21 -2.52
C PRO A 28 0.61 10.85 -3.54
N PRO A 29 0.63 10.40 -4.80
CA PRO A 29 1.49 10.98 -5.83
C PRO A 29 0.93 12.29 -6.42
N GLU A 30 -0.34 12.58 -6.22
CA GLU A 30 -1.05 13.83 -6.55
C GLU A 30 -0.77 14.39 -7.97
N ASP A 31 -0.34 15.67 -8.03
CA ASP A 31 -0.13 16.39 -9.30
C ASP A 31 1.03 15.84 -10.14
N LEU A 32 1.90 15.00 -9.58
CA LEU A 32 2.91 14.27 -10.34
C LEU A 32 2.29 13.40 -11.42
N LEU A 33 1.10 12.86 -11.16
CA LEU A 33 0.32 12.06 -12.12
C LEU A 33 -0.10 12.85 -13.38
N LEU A 34 -0.03 14.17 -13.34
CA LEU A 34 -0.32 15.05 -14.48
C LEU A 34 0.88 15.19 -15.44
N LYS A 35 2.06 14.75 -15.02
CA LYS A 35 3.31 14.92 -15.77
C LYS A 35 3.59 13.65 -16.59
N GLU A 36 3.53 13.77 -17.91
CA GLU A 36 3.78 12.64 -18.82
C GLU A 36 5.18 12.01 -18.61
N ALA A 37 6.19 12.84 -18.30
CA ALA A 37 7.53 12.36 -17.98
C ALA A 37 7.53 11.46 -16.75
N PHE A 38 6.77 11.82 -15.68
CA PHE A 38 6.64 11.01 -14.48
C PHE A 38 5.98 9.65 -14.77
N ILE A 39 4.90 9.64 -15.56
CA ILE A 39 4.23 8.39 -15.95
C ILE A 39 5.16 7.52 -16.80
N SER A 40 5.96 8.11 -17.70
CA SER A 40 6.94 7.37 -18.49
C SER A 40 8.05 6.75 -17.62
N GLU A 41 8.49 7.45 -16.58
CA GLU A 41 9.44 6.91 -15.58
C GLU A 41 8.83 5.76 -14.77
N VAL A 42 7.55 5.87 -14.40
CA VAL A 42 6.80 4.79 -13.72
C VAL A 42 6.74 3.56 -14.63
N ASP A 43 6.38 3.71 -15.91
CA ASP A 43 6.33 2.60 -16.86
C ASP A 43 7.71 1.93 -17.01
N GLY A 44 8.79 2.73 -17.08
CA GLY A 44 10.17 2.23 -17.12
C GLY A 44 10.58 1.48 -15.85
N ALA A 45 10.17 1.98 -14.68
CA ALA A 45 10.45 1.35 -13.41
C ALA A 45 9.67 0.03 -13.24
N ILE A 46 8.40 -0.03 -13.68
CA ILE A 46 7.62 -1.28 -13.74
C ILE A 46 8.38 -2.31 -14.58
N ALA A 47 8.80 -1.94 -15.79
CA ALA A 47 9.53 -2.84 -16.69
C ALA A 47 10.82 -3.37 -16.05
N ALA A 48 11.58 -2.50 -15.38
CA ALA A 48 12.83 -2.89 -14.71
C ALA A 48 12.58 -3.84 -13.53
N ILE A 49 11.54 -3.60 -12.71
CA ILE A 49 11.19 -4.47 -11.58
C ILE A 49 10.67 -5.82 -12.10
N VAL A 50 9.81 -5.83 -13.12
CA VAL A 50 9.32 -7.06 -13.74
C VAL A 50 10.48 -7.90 -14.29
N ALA A 51 11.43 -7.29 -15.01
CA ALA A 51 12.61 -7.96 -15.54
C ALA A 51 13.51 -8.55 -14.44
N ALA A 52 13.49 -7.99 -13.23
CA ALA A 52 14.25 -8.48 -12.08
C ALA A 52 13.57 -9.64 -11.33
N THR A 53 12.29 -9.95 -11.62
CA THR A 53 11.60 -11.09 -11.00
C THR A 53 12.17 -12.42 -11.49
N THR A 54 12.36 -13.36 -10.56
CA THR A 54 12.77 -14.74 -10.84
C THR A 54 11.70 -15.68 -10.29
N THR A 55 12.07 -16.64 -9.44
CA THR A 55 11.14 -17.58 -8.79
C THR A 55 10.18 -16.90 -7.82
N CYS A 56 10.59 -15.81 -7.19
CA CYS A 56 9.72 -15.01 -6.33
C CYS A 56 8.86 -14.07 -7.20
N ALA A 57 7.55 -14.26 -7.16
CA ALA A 57 6.59 -13.35 -7.78
C ALA A 57 6.51 -12.03 -7.01
N ILE A 58 6.00 -10.98 -7.65
CA ILE A 58 5.72 -9.69 -7.00
C ILE A 58 4.27 -9.25 -7.25
N VAL A 59 3.62 -8.74 -6.20
CA VAL A 59 2.47 -7.84 -6.30
C VAL A 59 3.00 -6.43 -6.07
N LEU A 60 3.09 -5.63 -7.13
CA LEU A 60 3.66 -4.29 -7.13
C LEU A 60 2.56 -3.24 -7.19
N GLY A 61 2.32 -2.52 -6.08
CA GLY A 61 1.40 -1.37 -6.05
C GLY A 61 1.96 -0.18 -6.83
N THR A 62 1.23 0.30 -7.85
CA THR A 62 1.70 1.34 -8.78
C THR A 62 0.55 1.99 -9.53
N PRO A 63 0.69 3.25 -9.98
CA PRO A 63 -0.22 3.78 -11.00
C PRO A 63 -0.14 2.95 -12.28
N LEU A 64 -1.28 2.70 -12.89
CA LEU A 64 -1.41 1.96 -14.16
C LEU A 64 -1.92 2.90 -15.25
N ALA A 65 -1.28 2.86 -16.43
CA ALA A 65 -1.65 3.65 -17.60
C ALA A 65 -1.90 2.78 -18.82
N GLY A 66 -2.71 3.26 -19.76
CA GLY A 66 -2.92 2.60 -21.05
C GLY A 66 -3.47 1.18 -20.91
N ALA A 67 -2.82 0.22 -21.58
CA ALA A 67 -3.27 -1.19 -21.57
C ALA A 67 -3.18 -1.86 -20.19
N LEU A 68 -2.24 -1.42 -19.33
CA LEU A 68 -2.10 -1.96 -17.98
C LEU A 68 -3.26 -1.55 -17.06
N ALA A 69 -3.91 -0.41 -17.31
CA ALA A 69 -5.04 0.05 -16.50
C ALA A 69 -6.31 -0.80 -16.69
N GLY A 70 -6.41 -1.54 -17.80
CA GLY A 70 -7.59 -2.33 -18.11
C GLY A 70 -8.85 -1.49 -18.38
N PRO A 71 -10.05 -2.09 -18.28
CA PRO A 71 -11.31 -1.36 -18.43
C PRO A 71 -11.58 -0.44 -17.24
N LEU A 72 -11.82 0.85 -17.51
CA LEU A 72 -12.07 1.87 -16.50
C LEU A 72 -13.48 2.45 -16.64
N GLY A 73 -14.07 2.81 -15.49
CA GLY A 73 -15.34 3.50 -15.43
C GLY A 73 -15.18 5.02 -15.60
N PRO A 74 -16.29 5.76 -15.69
CA PRO A 74 -16.25 7.21 -15.75
C PRO A 74 -15.78 7.81 -14.42
N THR A 75 -15.03 8.92 -14.49
CA THR A 75 -14.73 9.73 -13.31
C THR A 75 -16.02 10.33 -12.77
N ARG A 76 -16.23 10.25 -11.45
CA ARG A 76 -17.41 10.82 -10.77
C ARG A 76 -17.24 12.29 -10.38
N ASP A 77 -16.00 12.79 -10.32
CA ASP A 77 -15.73 14.18 -9.92
C ASP A 77 -15.56 15.08 -11.14
N ALA A 78 -16.58 15.94 -11.36
CA ALA A 78 -16.53 17.01 -12.36
C ALA A 78 -15.45 18.09 -12.03
N ARG A 79 -14.83 18.04 -10.86
CA ARG A 79 -13.72 18.89 -10.42
C ARG A 79 -12.35 18.31 -10.74
N SER A 80 -12.29 17.21 -11.49
CA SER A 80 -11.02 16.73 -12.04
C SER A 80 -10.29 17.93 -12.67
N PRO A 81 -9.05 18.23 -12.29
CA PRO A 81 -8.37 19.42 -12.77
C PRO A 81 -8.24 19.32 -14.29
N VAL A 82 -9.10 20.05 -14.96
CA VAL A 82 -8.92 20.37 -16.37
C VAL A 82 -7.70 21.29 -16.35
N GLY A 83 -6.51 20.76 -16.63
CA GLY A 83 -5.34 21.58 -16.93
C GLY A 83 -5.68 22.56 -18.03
N PRO A 84 -4.89 23.62 -18.21
CA PRO A 84 -5.11 24.56 -19.32
C PRO A 84 -5.27 23.76 -20.61
N ALA A 85 -6.20 24.16 -21.47
CA ALA A 85 -6.61 23.48 -22.71
C ALA A 85 -5.48 23.24 -23.75
N SER A 86 -4.23 23.48 -23.37
CA SER A 86 -3.02 23.24 -24.16
C SER A 86 -2.41 21.83 -24.01
N GLU A 87 -2.84 21.05 -23.01
CA GLU A 87 -2.40 19.67 -22.85
C GLU A 87 -3.49 18.75 -23.42
N GLY A 88 -3.16 17.92 -24.40
CA GLY A 88 -4.08 16.98 -25.05
C GLY A 88 -4.80 16.03 -24.07
N PRO A 89 -5.69 15.15 -24.53
CA PRO A 89 -6.45 14.25 -23.68
C PRO A 89 -5.48 13.42 -22.83
N ARG A 90 -5.58 13.57 -21.50
CA ARG A 90 -4.77 12.82 -20.55
C ARG A 90 -5.04 11.33 -20.68
N ARG A 91 -4.00 10.52 -20.55
CA ARG A 91 -4.15 9.08 -20.44
C ARG A 91 -4.99 8.77 -19.19
N PRO A 92 -6.03 7.95 -19.28
CA PRO A 92 -6.72 7.44 -18.11
C PRO A 92 -5.73 6.67 -17.23
N LEU A 93 -5.75 6.95 -15.93
CA LEU A 93 -4.92 6.30 -14.93
C LEU A 93 -5.78 5.52 -13.95
N ALA A 94 -5.27 4.38 -13.50
CA ALA A 94 -5.82 3.63 -12.39
C ALA A 94 -4.81 3.52 -11.25
N ASN A 95 -5.28 3.54 -10.00
CA ASN A 95 -4.54 3.04 -8.86
C ASN A 95 -4.59 1.51 -8.93
N GLY A 96 -3.43 0.84 -8.97
CA GLY A 96 -3.45 -0.58 -9.26
C GLY A 96 -2.22 -1.35 -8.77
N ALA A 97 -2.17 -2.60 -9.18
CA ALA A 97 -1.05 -3.49 -8.95
C ALA A 97 -0.69 -4.26 -10.23
N VAL A 98 0.61 -4.47 -10.44
CA VAL A 98 1.16 -5.41 -11.41
C VAL A 98 1.54 -6.69 -10.69
N ILE A 99 1.14 -7.82 -11.22
CA ILE A 99 1.52 -9.15 -10.75
C ILE A 99 2.47 -9.75 -11.77
N ALA A 100 3.70 -10.07 -11.33
CA ALA A 100 4.75 -10.56 -12.23
C ALA A 100 5.62 -11.63 -11.60
N VAL A 101 6.17 -12.54 -12.42
CA VAL A 101 7.12 -13.57 -12.05
C VAL A 101 7.96 -13.97 -13.27
N ASN A 102 9.20 -14.38 -13.08
CA ASN A 102 10.11 -14.85 -14.14
C ASN A 102 10.22 -13.86 -15.33
N GLY A 103 10.25 -12.56 -15.05
CA GLY A 103 10.33 -11.52 -16.07
C GLY A 103 9.04 -11.28 -16.86
N VAL A 104 7.92 -11.88 -16.46
CA VAL A 104 6.64 -11.81 -17.19
C VAL A 104 5.53 -11.26 -16.30
N ILE A 105 4.73 -10.33 -16.84
CA ILE A 105 3.50 -9.86 -16.19
C ILE A 105 2.43 -10.93 -16.37
N LEU A 106 1.93 -11.46 -15.23
CA LEU A 106 0.80 -12.39 -15.20
C LEU A 106 -0.54 -11.66 -15.41
N GLY A 107 -0.63 -10.44 -14.91
CA GLY A 107 -1.79 -9.58 -15.04
C GLY A 107 -1.70 -8.32 -14.20
N THR A 108 -2.77 -7.54 -14.24
CA THR A 108 -2.91 -6.30 -13.45
C THR A 108 -4.26 -6.28 -12.75
N VAL A 109 -4.28 -5.66 -11.56
CA VAL A 109 -5.52 -5.37 -10.82
C VAL A 109 -5.59 -3.87 -10.62
N ALA A 110 -6.76 -3.28 -10.90
CA ALA A 110 -6.98 -1.86 -10.67
C ALA A 110 -8.12 -1.67 -9.66
N LYS A 111 -7.97 -0.67 -8.79
CA LYS A 111 -8.88 -0.34 -7.69
C LYS A 111 -10.27 0.00 -8.20
N GLN A 112 -11.29 -0.58 -7.55
CA GLN A 112 -12.69 -0.39 -7.93
C GLN A 112 -13.35 0.76 -7.17
N PHE A 113 -13.01 0.93 -5.90
CA PHE A 113 -13.55 1.93 -5.01
C PHE A 113 -12.49 2.99 -4.68
N LEU A 114 -12.68 4.21 -5.18
CA LEU A 114 -11.76 5.32 -4.99
C LEU A 114 -12.28 6.20 -3.84
N PRO A 115 -11.60 6.24 -2.67
CA PRO A 115 -12.00 7.09 -1.56
C PRO A 115 -11.87 8.57 -1.94
N ASN A 116 -12.86 9.37 -1.53
CA ASN A 116 -12.90 10.81 -1.79
C ASN A 116 -13.49 11.55 -0.57
N TYR A 117 -12.95 11.23 0.61
CA TYR A 117 -13.36 11.76 1.90
C TYR A 117 -12.15 11.89 2.83
N GLY A 118 -12.25 12.79 3.83
CA GLY A 118 -11.16 13.05 4.78
C GLY A 118 -9.91 13.54 4.06
N VAL A 119 -8.84 12.77 4.15
CA VAL A 119 -7.54 13.05 3.52
C VAL A 119 -7.42 12.47 2.10
N PHE A 120 -8.44 11.75 1.63
CA PHE A 120 -8.40 11.09 0.33
C PHE A 120 -9.09 11.91 -0.76
N ASP A 121 -8.43 12.03 -1.92
CA ASP A 121 -8.95 12.69 -3.12
C ASP A 121 -8.60 11.89 -4.38
N GLU A 122 -8.80 10.56 -4.34
CA GLU A 122 -8.36 9.67 -5.43
C GLU A 122 -9.17 9.85 -6.70
N GLN A 123 -10.46 10.23 -6.61
CA GLN A 123 -11.30 10.45 -7.79
C GLN A 123 -10.83 11.62 -8.67
N ARG A 124 -9.98 12.49 -8.14
CA ARG A 124 -9.32 13.56 -8.89
C ARG A 124 -8.29 13.00 -9.88
N TRP A 125 -7.62 11.94 -9.51
CA TRP A 125 -6.40 11.45 -10.15
C TRP A 125 -6.61 10.16 -10.93
N PHE A 126 -7.48 9.28 -10.44
CA PHE A 126 -7.69 7.94 -10.94
C PHE A 126 -9.13 7.70 -11.39
N GLN A 127 -9.27 6.72 -12.27
CA GLN A 127 -10.56 6.17 -12.67
C GLN A 127 -10.78 4.81 -12.02
N PRO A 128 -12.01 4.50 -11.57
CA PRO A 128 -12.32 3.22 -10.96
C PRO A 128 -12.26 2.10 -12.01
N SER A 129 -11.77 0.92 -11.61
CA SER A 129 -11.82 -0.27 -12.45
C SER A 129 -13.24 -0.77 -12.63
N THR A 130 -13.54 -1.25 -13.85
CA THR A 130 -14.73 -2.04 -14.17
C THR A 130 -14.38 -3.45 -14.61
N ALA A 131 -13.10 -3.85 -14.47
CA ALA A 131 -12.63 -5.17 -14.79
C ALA A 131 -13.28 -6.21 -13.85
N PRO A 132 -13.54 -7.43 -14.34
CA PRO A 132 -13.95 -8.54 -13.49
C PRO A 132 -12.83 -8.91 -12.51
N ALA A 133 -13.19 -9.50 -11.37
CA ALA A 133 -12.23 -10.08 -10.45
C ALA A 133 -11.38 -11.16 -11.15
N GLN A 134 -10.14 -11.30 -10.69
CA GLN A 134 -9.21 -12.31 -11.19
C GLN A 134 -8.31 -12.82 -10.06
N THR A 135 -7.79 -14.03 -10.24
CA THR A 135 -6.83 -14.65 -9.33
C THR A 135 -5.59 -15.10 -10.11
N PHE A 136 -4.50 -15.31 -9.39
CA PHE A 136 -3.19 -15.65 -9.96
C PHE A 136 -2.64 -16.89 -9.28
N ALA A 137 -2.21 -17.88 -10.06
CA ALA A 137 -1.50 -19.05 -9.54
C ALA A 137 -0.03 -18.67 -9.26
N ILE A 138 0.39 -18.74 -8.00
CA ILE A 138 1.75 -18.41 -7.56
C ILE A 138 2.23 -19.51 -6.61
N GLY A 139 3.29 -20.21 -6.99
CA GLY A 139 3.71 -21.40 -6.25
C GLY A 139 2.59 -22.44 -6.23
N THR A 140 2.18 -22.85 -5.04
CA THR A 140 1.06 -23.79 -4.81
C THR A 140 -0.24 -23.09 -4.45
N SER A 141 -0.26 -21.76 -4.40
CA SER A 141 -1.40 -20.96 -3.93
C SER A 141 -2.08 -20.20 -5.06
N THR A 142 -3.38 -20.01 -4.93
CA THR A 142 -4.19 -19.09 -5.73
C THR A 142 -4.32 -17.77 -4.98
N VAL A 143 -3.78 -16.70 -5.55
CA VAL A 143 -3.70 -15.38 -4.94
C VAL A 143 -4.75 -14.45 -5.54
N GLY A 144 -5.60 -13.85 -4.69
CA GLY A 144 -6.43 -12.71 -5.02
C GLY A 144 -5.76 -11.40 -4.60
N VAL A 145 -6.05 -10.30 -5.30
CA VAL A 145 -5.54 -8.97 -4.94
C VAL A 145 -6.69 -7.98 -4.86
N VAL A 146 -6.74 -7.20 -3.78
CA VAL A 146 -7.66 -6.06 -3.59
C VAL A 146 -6.86 -4.85 -3.11
N ILE A 147 -7.35 -3.64 -3.37
CA ILE A 147 -6.58 -2.43 -3.10
C ILE A 147 -7.35 -1.52 -2.13
N CYS A 148 -6.85 -1.46 -0.89
CA CYS A 148 -7.25 -0.53 0.16
C CYS A 148 -8.78 -0.44 0.34
N GLU A 149 -9.46 0.59 -0.22
CA GLU A 149 -10.92 0.80 -0.10
C GLU A 149 -11.74 -0.40 -0.60
N ASP A 150 -11.20 -1.20 -1.55
CA ASP A 150 -11.85 -2.42 -2.02
C ASP A 150 -12.05 -3.46 -0.91
N LEU A 151 -11.19 -3.46 0.13
CA LEU A 151 -11.35 -4.33 1.29
C LEU A 151 -12.50 -3.86 2.20
N TRP A 152 -12.72 -2.52 2.28
CA TRP A 152 -13.79 -1.93 3.07
C TRP A 152 -15.16 -2.08 2.39
N ALA A 153 -15.18 -2.07 1.07
CA ALA A 153 -16.39 -2.25 0.28
C ALA A 153 -16.87 -3.70 0.28
N ASP A 154 -18.19 -3.89 0.17
CA ASP A 154 -18.74 -5.21 -0.09
C ASP A 154 -18.54 -5.59 -1.56
N GLY A 155 -18.17 -6.84 -1.80
CA GLY A 155 -18.05 -7.41 -3.15
C GLY A 155 -16.64 -7.79 -3.58
N PRO A 156 -15.64 -6.90 -3.62
CA PRO A 156 -14.32 -7.24 -4.20
C PRO A 156 -13.65 -8.46 -3.56
N SER A 157 -13.62 -8.53 -2.22
CA SER A 157 -13.05 -9.69 -1.51
C SER A 157 -13.83 -10.98 -1.77
N ALA A 158 -15.16 -10.92 -1.79
CA ALA A 158 -16.01 -12.06 -2.12
C ALA A 158 -15.77 -12.52 -3.56
N ALA A 159 -15.70 -11.60 -4.51
CA ALA A 159 -15.50 -11.91 -5.92
C ALA A 159 -14.19 -12.66 -6.20
N VAL A 160 -13.08 -12.32 -5.53
CA VAL A 160 -11.83 -13.07 -5.68
C VAL A 160 -11.85 -14.40 -4.92
N ALA A 161 -12.55 -14.47 -3.78
CA ALA A 161 -12.74 -15.71 -3.03
C ALA A 161 -13.58 -16.73 -3.83
N ASP A 162 -14.65 -16.29 -4.50
CA ASP A 162 -15.49 -17.12 -5.36
C ASP A 162 -14.72 -17.72 -6.56
N LEU A 163 -13.60 -17.11 -6.94
CA LEU A 163 -12.65 -17.63 -7.91
C LEU A 163 -11.62 -18.61 -7.33
N GLY A 164 -11.77 -18.98 -6.06
CA GLY A 164 -10.93 -19.98 -5.38
C GLY A 164 -9.60 -19.43 -4.86
N ALA A 165 -9.55 -18.15 -4.44
CA ALA A 165 -8.36 -17.60 -3.81
C ALA A 165 -8.09 -18.29 -2.46
N ASP A 166 -6.86 -18.77 -2.25
CA ASP A 166 -6.38 -19.30 -0.96
C ASP A 166 -6.00 -18.16 0.00
N VAL A 167 -5.53 -17.05 -0.57
CA VAL A 167 -5.18 -15.82 0.15
C VAL A 167 -5.59 -14.59 -0.65
N ILE A 168 -6.07 -13.57 0.04
CA ILE A 168 -6.35 -12.26 -0.52
C ILE A 168 -5.29 -11.28 -0.04
N CYS A 169 -4.46 -10.79 -0.95
CA CYS A 169 -3.49 -9.73 -0.70
C CYS A 169 -4.20 -8.38 -0.78
N ALA A 170 -4.43 -7.75 0.36
CA ALA A 170 -4.97 -6.40 0.46
C ALA A 170 -3.79 -5.41 0.59
N ILE A 171 -3.48 -4.71 -0.50
CA ILE A 171 -2.41 -3.69 -0.50
C ILE A 171 -2.99 -2.33 -0.13
N ASN A 172 -2.32 -1.62 0.79
CA ASN A 172 -2.87 -0.42 1.41
C ASN A 172 -1.82 0.70 1.54
N ALA A 173 -2.32 1.93 1.50
CA ALA A 173 -1.68 3.13 2.01
C ALA A 173 -2.66 3.81 2.97
N SER A 174 -2.97 3.13 4.07
CA SER A 174 -3.92 3.58 5.08
C SER A 174 -3.19 4.38 6.15
N PRO A 175 -3.45 5.71 6.29
CA PRO A 175 -2.75 6.55 7.24
C PRO A 175 -3.03 6.15 8.69
N PHE A 176 -2.05 6.48 9.55
CA PHE A 176 -2.17 6.34 10.99
C PHE A 176 -3.27 7.28 11.53
N SER A 177 -4.06 6.75 12.42
CA SER A 177 -4.84 7.50 13.41
C SER A 177 -5.06 6.60 14.63
N VAL A 178 -5.25 7.21 15.79
CA VAL A 178 -5.47 6.46 17.05
C VAL A 178 -6.63 5.48 16.89
N GLY A 179 -6.40 4.22 17.25
CA GLY A 179 -7.40 3.12 17.13
C GLY A 179 -7.62 2.59 15.71
N ARG A 180 -6.97 3.15 14.68
CA ARG A 180 -7.18 2.72 13.28
C ARG A 180 -6.70 1.29 13.04
N HIS A 181 -5.65 0.88 13.70
CA HIS A 181 -5.12 -0.47 13.58
C HIS A 181 -6.14 -1.53 14.01
N ASP A 182 -6.85 -1.31 15.13
CA ASP A 182 -7.92 -2.21 15.59
C ASP A 182 -9.02 -2.36 14.54
N ALA A 183 -9.43 -1.27 13.92
CA ALA A 183 -10.43 -1.29 12.88
C ALA A 183 -9.97 -2.08 11.64
N ARG A 184 -8.69 -1.97 11.25
CA ARG A 184 -8.09 -2.73 10.13
C ARG A 184 -8.07 -4.22 10.43
N GLU A 185 -7.61 -4.64 11.62
CA GLU A 185 -7.58 -6.04 12.02
C GLU A 185 -8.99 -6.63 12.10
N ALA A 186 -9.93 -5.92 12.73
CA ALA A 186 -11.32 -6.36 12.84
C ALA A 186 -11.97 -6.52 11.44
N LEU A 187 -11.73 -5.58 10.53
CA LEU A 187 -12.21 -5.68 9.14
C LEU A 187 -11.63 -6.90 8.43
N ALA A 188 -10.29 -7.06 8.47
CA ALA A 188 -9.63 -8.16 7.79
C ALA A 188 -10.09 -9.52 8.33
N GLN A 189 -10.26 -9.65 9.65
CA GLN A 189 -10.82 -10.83 10.29
C GLN A 189 -12.26 -11.11 9.84
N ALA A 190 -13.11 -10.07 9.76
CA ALA A 190 -14.48 -10.21 9.29
C ALA A 190 -14.52 -10.66 7.82
N ARG A 191 -13.65 -10.10 6.96
CA ARG A 191 -13.52 -10.51 5.56
C ARG A 191 -13.01 -11.96 5.46
N ALA A 192 -11.98 -12.33 6.23
CA ALA A 192 -11.47 -13.70 6.26
C ALA A 192 -12.55 -14.71 6.67
N ALA A 193 -13.37 -14.37 7.66
CA ALA A 193 -14.49 -15.22 8.09
C ALA A 193 -15.57 -15.33 6.99
N ALA A 194 -15.94 -14.21 6.36
CA ALA A 194 -16.98 -14.17 5.33
C ALA A 194 -16.59 -14.91 4.04
N THR A 195 -15.30 -14.90 3.69
CA THR A 195 -14.78 -15.51 2.46
C THR A 195 -14.15 -16.89 2.68
N SER A 196 -13.97 -17.32 3.94
CA SER A 196 -13.18 -18.51 4.31
C SER A 196 -11.75 -18.49 3.73
N THR A 197 -11.17 -17.30 3.58
CA THR A 197 -9.87 -17.05 2.94
C THR A 197 -9.02 -16.19 3.87
N SER A 198 -7.72 -16.45 3.95
CA SER A 198 -6.81 -15.59 4.71
C SER A 198 -6.63 -14.22 4.05
N ILE A 199 -6.53 -13.15 4.85
CA ILE A 199 -6.30 -11.78 4.38
C ILE A 199 -4.87 -11.36 4.74
N LEU A 200 -4.01 -11.19 3.76
CA LEU A 200 -2.70 -10.57 3.91
C LEU A 200 -2.84 -9.06 3.73
N TYR A 201 -2.91 -8.32 4.83
CA TYR A 201 -3.00 -6.87 4.85
C TYR A 201 -1.60 -6.26 4.80
N VAL A 202 -1.26 -5.60 3.70
CA VAL A 202 0.06 -4.97 3.51
C VAL A 202 -0.12 -3.47 3.49
N ASN A 203 0.51 -2.75 4.43
CA ASN A 203 0.37 -1.31 4.59
C ASN A 203 1.68 -0.57 4.40
N GLN A 204 1.62 0.64 3.88
CA GLN A 204 2.75 1.54 3.75
C GLN A 204 3.29 1.96 5.12
N VAL A 205 4.59 2.25 5.22
CA VAL A 205 5.24 2.87 6.36
C VAL A 205 5.99 4.12 5.90
N GLY A 206 5.94 5.17 6.71
CA GLY A 206 6.67 6.42 6.46
C GLY A 206 5.80 7.67 6.62
N GLY A 207 6.43 8.85 6.59
CA GLY A 207 5.77 10.15 6.57
C GLY A 207 5.70 10.70 5.15
N GLN A 208 4.58 11.30 4.76
CA GLN A 208 4.40 11.99 3.49
C GLN A 208 3.49 13.20 3.70
N ASP A 209 4.05 14.40 3.55
CA ASP A 209 3.38 15.66 3.86
C ASP A 209 2.74 15.61 5.26
N GLU A 210 1.42 15.81 5.37
CA GLU A 210 0.67 15.72 6.63
C GLU A 210 0.29 14.29 7.04
N LEU A 211 0.61 13.28 6.23
CA LEU A 211 0.25 11.89 6.48
C LEU A 211 1.41 11.10 7.08
N VAL A 212 1.10 10.26 8.04
CA VAL A 212 2.02 9.24 8.55
C VAL A 212 1.38 7.87 8.37
N PHE A 213 2.15 6.93 7.86
CA PHE A 213 1.76 5.55 7.67
C PHE A 213 2.50 4.67 8.65
N ASP A 214 1.77 3.92 9.43
CA ASP A 214 2.27 3.12 10.55
C ASP A 214 2.80 1.73 10.15
N GLY A 215 2.61 1.31 8.90
CA GLY A 215 2.95 -0.05 8.47
C GLY A 215 2.06 -1.07 9.17
N GLN A 216 2.63 -1.82 10.11
CA GLN A 216 1.93 -2.89 10.83
C GLN A 216 1.20 -3.86 9.89
N SER A 217 1.85 -4.26 8.78
CA SER A 217 1.30 -5.29 7.89
C SER A 217 1.05 -6.58 8.66
N PHE A 218 -0.02 -7.31 8.34
CA PHE A 218 -0.40 -8.49 9.09
C PHE A 218 -1.11 -9.55 8.23
N LEU A 219 -1.14 -10.79 8.73
CA LEU A 219 -1.98 -11.86 8.21
C LEU A 219 -3.13 -12.12 9.17
N ALA A 220 -4.36 -12.00 8.67
CA ALA A 220 -5.57 -12.30 9.41
C ALA A 220 -6.27 -13.55 8.86
N THR A 221 -6.79 -14.36 9.78
CA THR A 221 -7.69 -15.48 9.52
C THR A 221 -9.06 -15.21 10.13
N ALA A 222 -10.01 -16.09 9.93
CA ALA A 222 -11.32 -16.02 10.60
C ALA A 222 -11.21 -15.99 12.14
N THR A 223 -10.13 -16.50 12.71
CA THR A 223 -9.91 -16.58 14.16
C THR A 223 -9.10 -15.42 14.74
N GLY A 224 -8.53 -14.56 13.91
CA GLY A 224 -7.76 -13.38 14.33
C GLY A 224 -6.48 -13.17 13.54
N THR A 225 -5.68 -12.21 13.99
CA THR A 225 -4.36 -11.91 13.44
C THR A 225 -3.34 -12.94 13.92
N VAL A 226 -2.62 -13.56 12.98
CA VAL A 226 -1.68 -14.68 13.24
C VAL A 226 -0.23 -14.33 12.94
N ALA A 227 0.02 -13.23 12.21
CA ALA A 227 1.33 -12.62 12.02
C ALA A 227 1.18 -11.11 11.93
N ARG A 228 2.16 -10.34 12.44
CA ARG A 228 2.14 -8.86 12.41
C ARG A 228 3.56 -8.31 12.38
N ALA A 229 3.81 -7.37 11.48
CA ALA A 229 5.03 -6.57 11.43
C ALA A 229 5.02 -5.49 12.52
N ARG A 230 6.19 -4.95 12.80
CA ARG A 230 6.35 -3.82 13.75
C ARG A 230 5.70 -2.56 13.18
N ALA A 231 5.22 -1.71 14.09
CA ALA A 231 4.74 -0.38 13.75
C ALA A 231 5.91 0.58 13.47
N PHE A 232 5.68 1.56 12.61
CA PHE A 232 6.56 2.71 12.32
C PHE A 232 8.00 2.34 11.89
N ALA A 233 8.19 1.12 11.40
CA ALA A 233 9.49 0.65 10.92
C ALA A 233 9.35 -0.16 9.64
N PRO A 234 10.23 0.04 8.63
CA PRO A 234 10.28 -0.83 7.47
C PRO A 234 10.62 -2.26 7.90
N GLU A 235 9.84 -3.22 7.43
CA GLU A 235 10.04 -4.64 7.75
C GLU A 235 9.60 -5.53 6.59
N LEU A 236 10.35 -6.58 6.33
CA LEU A 236 9.94 -7.69 5.49
C LEU A 236 9.31 -8.76 6.38
N LEU A 237 7.98 -8.77 6.46
CA LEU A 237 7.23 -9.78 7.22
C LEU A 237 7.24 -11.09 6.43
N LEU A 238 8.00 -12.07 6.91
CA LEU A 238 8.04 -13.41 6.31
C LEU A 238 6.98 -14.31 6.94
N ILE A 239 6.22 -14.98 6.09
CA ILE A 239 5.18 -15.94 6.47
C ILE A 239 5.53 -17.25 5.77
N ASP A 240 5.94 -18.25 6.52
CA ASP A 240 6.50 -19.49 5.97
C ASP A 240 5.46 -20.38 5.28
N ASP A 241 4.22 -20.39 5.80
CA ASP A 241 3.16 -21.25 5.28
C ASP A 241 1.77 -20.62 5.56
N LEU A 242 1.02 -20.39 4.50
CA LEU A 242 -0.35 -19.88 4.60
C LEU A 242 -1.32 -20.90 5.21
N ALA A 243 -1.04 -22.20 5.06
CA ALA A 243 -1.91 -23.26 5.59
C ALA A 243 -1.83 -23.35 7.12
N THR A 244 -0.64 -23.15 7.69
CA THR A 244 -0.44 -23.08 9.14
C THR A 244 -0.73 -21.69 9.69
N ALA A 245 -0.75 -20.69 8.80
CA ALA A 245 -1.02 -19.29 9.10
C ALA A 245 -0.22 -18.80 10.34
N GLN A 246 1.09 -19.07 10.37
CA GLN A 246 1.96 -18.67 11.46
C GLN A 246 3.09 -17.77 10.95
N GLY A 247 3.41 -16.77 11.76
CA GLY A 247 4.50 -15.83 11.49
C GLY A 247 4.89 -15.05 12.75
N PRO A 248 5.88 -14.17 12.65
CA PRO A 248 6.22 -13.29 13.76
C PRO A 248 5.02 -12.39 14.09
N LEU A 249 4.72 -12.25 15.39
CA LEU A 249 3.62 -11.43 15.88
C LEU A 249 4.17 -10.32 16.76
N ALA A 250 4.46 -9.16 16.15
CA ALA A 250 4.96 -8.00 16.88
C ALA A 250 3.95 -7.53 17.93
N GLU A 251 4.45 -7.15 19.10
CA GLU A 251 3.61 -6.60 20.17
C GLU A 251 3.06 -5.23 19.76
N ARG A 252 1.82 -4.98 20.17
CA ARG A 252 1.20 -3.68 19.99
C ARG A 252 1.62 -2.73 21.10
N ARG A 253 1.85 -1.49 20.74
CA ARG A 253 2.07 -0.41 21.72
C ARG A 253 0.73 0.23 22.10
N ASN A 254 0.71 0.98 23.19
CA ASN A 254 -0.48 1.75 23.55
C ASN A 254 -0.60 3.00 22.66
N ASP A 255 -1.80 3.56 22.58
CA ASP A 255 -2.14 4.69 21.71
C ASP A 255 -1.21 5.92 21.88
N LEU A 256 -0.79 6.19 23.13
CA LEU A 256 0.10 7.33 23.42
C LEU A 256 1.49 7.10 22.85
N ALA A 257 2.02 5.89 22.99
CA ALA A 257 3.31 5.51 22.45
C ALA A 257 3.28 5.49 20.90
N GLU A 258 2.21 4.95 20.30
CA GLU A 258 2.03 4.98 18.85
C GLU A 258 1.90 6.41 18.32
N THR A 259 1.21 7.29 19.04
CA THR A 259 1.12 8.71 18.67
C THR A 259 2.50 9.39 18.70
N TYR A 260 3.31 9.10 19.71
CA TYR A 260 4.67 9.63 19.79
C TYR A 260 5.56 9.10 18.65
N ASP A 261 5.51 7.79 18.38
CA ASP A 261 6.25 7.17 17.27
C ASP A 261 5.85 7.76 15.90
N ALA A 262 4.55 8.04 15.71
CA ALA A 262 4.06 8.70 14.50
C ALA A 262 4.65 10.11 14.32
N LEU A 263 4.74 10.89 15.40
CA LEU A 263 5.35 12.23 15.37
C LEU A 263 6.84 12.13 15.02
N VAL A 264 7.56 11.21 15.65
CA VAL A 264 8.99 10.99 15.38
C VAL A 264 9.22 10.57 13.93
N LEU A 265 8.46 9.57 13.43
CA LEU A 265 8.58 9.10 12.05
C LEU A 265 8.25 10.21 11.03
N GLY A 266 7.20 10.99 11.28
CA GLY A 266 6.80 12.10 10.40
C GLY A 266 7.91 13.15 10.28
N VAL A 267 8.53 13.53 11.40
CA VAL A 267 9.66 14.49 11.41
C VAL A 267 10.89 13.88 10.73
N ALA A 268 11.29 12.66 11.10
CA ALA A 268 12.44 11.98 10.54
C ALA A 268 12.37 11.88 9.01
N ASP A 269 11.23 11.42 8.48
CA ASP A 269 11.01 11.29 7.04
C ASP A 269 10.97 12.64 6.31
N TYR A 270 10.37 13.66 6.93
CA TYR A 270 10.39 15.01 6.37
C TYR A 270 11.82 15.55 6.21
N PHE A 271 12.64 15.39 7.24
CA PHE A 271 14.05 15.78 7.19
C PHE A 271 14.84 14.99 6.15
N ALA A 272 14.70 13.66 6.17
CA ALA A 272 15.42 12.79 5.25
C ALA A 272 15.06 13.07 3.76
N LYS A 273 13.77 13.22 3.46
CA LYS A 273 13.28 13.48 2.09
C LYS A 273 13.70 14.86 1.57
N ASN A 274 13.76 15.86 2.46
CA ASN A 274 14.20 17.22 2.10
C ASN A 274 15.72 17.42 2.27
N ARG A 275 16.46 16.40 2.71
CA ARG A 275 17.91 16.44 2.95
C ARG A 275 18.30 17.52 3.99
N PHE A 276 17.46 17.73 4.98
CA PHE A 276 17.80 18.59 6.09
C PHE A 276 18.67 17.84 7.10
N SER A 277 19.72 18.50 7.62
CA SER A 277 20.63 17.96 8.62
C SER A 277 20.45 18.60 9.99
N ASP A 278 19.79 19.75 10.05
CA ASP A 278 19.72 20.57 11.25
C ASP A 278 18.30 21.09 11.48
N ALA A 279 17.89 21.13 12.75
CA ALA A 279 16.66 21.75 13.21
C ALA A 279 16.96 22.91 14.15
N VAL A 280 16.25 24.03 14.00
CA VAL A 280 16.32 25.15 14.93
C VAL A 280 14.98 25.30 15.64
N ILE A 281 15.00 25.24 16.97
CA ILE A 281 13.78 25.23 17.78
C ILE A 281 13.82 26.40 18.75
N GLY A 282 12.77 27.20 18.80
CA GLY A 282 12.54 28.22 19.83
C GLY A 282 12.07 27.58 21.13
N LEU A 283 13.00 27.29 22.05
CA LEU A 283 12.69 26.65 23.32
C LEU A 283 12.30 27.70 24.36
N SER A 284 11.00 27.86 24.62
CA SER A 284 10.44 28.82 25.57
C SER A 284 10.53 28.38 27.04
N GLY A 285 10.84 27.11 27.30
CA GLY A 285 10.81 26.49 28.63
C GLY A 285 9.42 25.97 29.02
N GLY A 286 8.39 26.10 28.15
CA GLY A 286 7.08 25.50 28.32
C GLY A 286 7.05 24.04 27.87
N ILE A 287 5.98 23.29 28.25
CA ILE A 287 5.82 21.88 27.96
C ILE A 287 5.77 21.60 26.45
N ASP A 288 5.09 22.44 25.69
CA ASP A 288 4.90 22.25 24.24
C ASP A 288 6.25 22.31 23.50
N SER A 289 7.05 23.36 23.76
CA SER A 289 8.37 23.49 23.13
C SER A 289 9.34 22.40 23.56
N SER A 290 9.21 21.91 24.80
CA SER A 290 10.01 20.80 25.33
C SER A 290 9.63 19.48 24.62
N LEU A 291 8.34 19.23 24.38
CA LEU A 291 7.88 18.06 23.62
C LEU A 291 8.35 18.10 22.16
N VAL A 292 8.24 19.27 21.51
CA VAL A 292 8.76 19.47 20.14
C VAL A 292 10.27 19.19 20.09
N ALA A 293 11.04 19.63 21.09
CA ALA A 293 12.46 19.34 21.16
C ALA A 293 12.76 17.86 21.36
N ALA A 294 11.99 17.15 22.19
CA ALA A 294 12.12 15.70 22.39
C ALA A 294 11.85 14.93 21.09
N VAL A 295 10.73 15.22 20.40
CA VAL A 295 10.39 14.61 19.11
C VAL A 295 11.50 14.87 18.07
N ALA A 296 12.03 16.08 18.01
CA ALA A 296 13.09 16.43 17.04
C ALA A 296 14.44 15.75 17.34
N VAL A 297 14.72 15.43 18.62
CA VAL A 297 15.94 14.69 19.02
C VAL A 297 15.82 13.21 18.69
N ASP A 298 14.61 12.64 18.86
CA ASP A 298 14.36 11.21 18.60
C ASP A 298 14.18 10.93 17.11
N ALA A 299 13.92 11.97 16.30
CA ALA A 299 13.78 11.91 14.83
C ALA A 299 15.14 12.03 14.12
#